data_77628e12e2ced57bbf298837493604a0
#
_entry.id   77628e12e2ced57bbf298837493604a0
#
_cell.length_a   1.000
_cell.length_b   1.000
_cell.length_c   1.000
_cell.angle_alpha   90.00
_cell.angle_beta   90.00
_cell.angle_gamma   90.00
#
_symmetry.space_group_name_H-M   'P 1'
#
loop_
_entity.id
_entity.type
_entity.pdbx_description
1 polymer ?
#
loop_
_entity_poly.entity_id
_entity_poly.type
_entity_poly.pdbx_seq_one_letter_code
_entity_poly.pdbx_strand_id
1 'polypeptide(L)'
;MNDKLMLMIPGPTPVPEAALLALAKHPIGHRTSEFSNILAEVTENLKWLHQTQSDVLTLNVSGTGAVEAGIINFLSPGDRILVGSNGKFGERWVEVGQAYALNVEEVKVEWGKPLDPAVFAEKLQADTQKQIKAVIITHSETSTGVLNDLETINRHVKEHGEALIIVDAVTSLGAFNLPVDAWGLDIVASGSQKGYMIPPGLGFVSVSPKAWEAYKTAKLPKYYLDLGKYRKATAKNTTPFTPPVNLIVALHTTLRIMKEEGLESIFARHERLKNATRAAIQGLNLPLFAADSSASPAITAVAPQGIESDKIRSLMKKRFDIALAGGQDHLSNKIFRIGHLGFVSDRDILSCIASLEVTLRELGYEDFTPGSGIAAAVKVFSQS
;
A
#
# COMPACT_ATOMS: atom_id res chain seq x y z
N MET A 1 18.43 -5.96 -26.78
CA MET A 1 18.13 -6.74 -25.56
C MET A 1 18.03 -5.75 -24.43
N ASN A 2 16.89 -5.69 -23.74
CA ASN A 2 16.73 -4.87 -22.54
C ASN A 2 17.13 -5.72 -21.34
N ASP A 3 18.14 -5.29 -20.59
CA ASP A 3 18.56 -5.98 -19.37
C ASP A 3 17.64 -5.71 -18.17
N LYS A 4 16.61 -4.88 -18.36
CA LYS A 4 15.72 -4.41 -17.30
C LYS A 4 14.26 -4.52 -17.69
N LEU A 5 13.53 -5.38 -16.99
CA LEU A 5 12.07 -5.43 -17.04
C LEU A 5 11.49 -4.15 -16.41
N MET A 6 10.65 -3.42 -17.15
CA MET A 6 9.91 -2.28 -16.62
C MET A 6 8.72 -2.78 -15.80
N LEU A 7 8.74 -2.52 -14.50
CA LEU A 7 7.69 -2.93 -13.56
C LEU A 7 6.62 -1.84 -13.45
N MET A 8 5.54 -1.98 -14.22
CA MET A 8 4.35 -1.15 -14.11
C MET A 8 3.25 -1.90 -13.35
N ILE A 9 3.64 -2.51 -12.23
CA ILE A 9 2.78 -3.29 -11.33
C ILE A 9 2.65 -2.58 -9.97
N PRO A 10 1.60 -2.84 -9.20
CA PRO A 10 1.42 -2.19 -7.88
C PRO A 10 2.40 -2.65 -6.79
N GLY A 11 3.33 -3.50 -7.15
CA GLY A 11 4.40 -3.99 -6.29
C GLY A 11 4.73 -5.47 -6.56
N PRO A 12 6.04 -5.84 -6.41
CA PRO A 12 7.14 -4.95 -6.03
C PRO A 12 7.36 -3.83 -7.05
N THR A 13 7.68 -2.64 -6.55
CA THR A 13 7.93 -1.45 -7.38
C THR A 13 9.37 -1.39 -7.87
N PRO A 14 9.69 -0.58 -8.90
CA PRO A 14 11.06 -0.31 -9.29
C PRO A 14 11.90 0.18 -8.10
N VAL A 15 13.16 -0.24 -8.07
CA VAL A 15 14.12 0.12 -7.01
C VAL A 15 15.14 1.12 -7.59
N PRO A 16 15.42 2.26 -6.93
CA PRO A 16 16.47 3.18 -7.35
C PRO A 16 17.84 2.53 -7.38
N GLU A 17 18.70 2.90 -8.34
CA GLU A 17 20.05 2.32 -8.47
C GLU A 17 20.88 2.51 -7.20
N ALA A 18 20.78 3.65 -6.52
CA ALA A 18 21.47 3.89 -5.26
C ALA A 18 21.10 2.85 -4.18
N ALA A 19 19.83 2.41 -4.15
CA ALA A 19 19.38 1.37 -3.23
C ALA A 19 19.84 -0.03 -3.68
N LEU A 20 19.88 -0.31 -4.98
CA LEU A 20 20.46 -1.55 -5.52
C LEU A 20 21.94 -1.67 -5.19
N LEU A 21 22.71 -0.60 -5.33
CA LEU A 21 24.12 -0.55 -4.95
C LEU A 21 24.29 -0.72 -3.42
N ALA A 22 23.38 -0.17 -2.61
CA ALA A 22 23.38 -0.36 -1.17
C ALA A 22 23.14 -1.83 -0.79
N LEU A 23 22.22 -2.53 -1.48
CA LEU A 23 21.96 -3.97 -1.29
C LEU A 23 23.17 -4.84 -1.63
N ALA A 24 23.98 -4.43 -2.61
CA ALA A 24 25.15 -5.18 -3.09
C ALA A 24 26.40 -5.05 -2.20
N LYS A 25 26.38 -4.18 -1.19
CA LYS A 25 27.49 -4.04 -0.25
C LYS A 25 27.59 -5.23 0.70
N HIS A 26 28.82 -5.48 1.19
CA HIS A 26 29.02 -6.46 2.25
C HIS A 26 28.18 -6.08 3.50
N PRO A 27 27.52 -7.04 4.15
CA PRO A 27 26.74 -6.74 5.35
C PRO A 27 27.66 -6.32 6.51
N ILE A 28 27.17 -5.36 7.29
CA ILE A 28 27.79 -4.98 8.57
C ILE A 28 27.19 -5.76 9.73
N GLY A 29 27.86 -5.78 10.86
CA GLY A 29 27.34 -6.47 12.05
C GLY A 29 26.12 -5.76 12.65
N HIS A 30 25.00 -6.45 12.80
CA HIS A 30 23.74 -5.87 13.30
C HIS A 30 23.74 -5.49 14.79
N ARG A 31 24.87 -5.69 15.49
CA ARG A 31 25.08 -5.30 16.90
C ARG A 31 26.19 -4.25 17.03
N THR A 32 26.64 -3.67 15.94
CA THR A 32 27.66 -2.61 15.93
C THR A 32 27.01 -1.22 16.10
N SER A 33 27.81 -0.24 16.55
CA SER A 33 27.37 1.17 16.61
C SER A 33 27.01 1.72 15.24
N GLU A 34 27.71 1.30 14.18
CA GLU A 34 27.43 1.69 12.81
C GLU A 34 25.99 1.32 12.42
N PHE A 35 25.59 0.05 12.64
CA PHE A 35 24.22 -0.39 12.36
C PHE A 35 23.19 0.32 13.23
N SER A 36 23.50 0.55 14.53
CA SER A 36 22.60 1.26 15.45
C SER A 36 22.35 2.70 14.99
N ASN A 37 23.34 3.39 14.46
CA ASN A 37 23.19 4.75 13.93
C ASN A 37 22.29 4.75 12.67
N ILE A 38 22.51 3.81 11.74
CA ILE A 38 21.66 3.64 10.56
C ILE A 38 20.20 3.36 10.98
N LEU A 39 19.99 2.47 11.93
CA LEU A 39 18.64 2.11 12.38
C LEU A 39 17.94 3.27 13.09
N ALA A 40 18.68 4.11 13.83
CA ALA A 40 18.14 5.31 14.44
C ALA A 40 17.65 6.30 13.38
N GLU A 41 18.47 6.59 12.35
CA GLU A 41 18.06 7.47 11.24
C GLU A 41 16.88 6.89 10.46
N VAL A 42 16.87 5.57 10.21
CA VAL A 42 15.74 4.89 9.57
C VAL A 42 14.47 5.08 10.40
N THR A 43 14.52 4.89 11.70
CA THR A 43 13.36 5.05 12.59
C THR A 43 12.81 6.47 12.56
N GLU A 44 13.66 7.49 12.64
CA GLU A 44 13.23 8.88 12.57
C GLU A 44 12.66 9.24 11.18
N ASN A 45 13.27 8.76 10.11
CA ASN A 45 12.74 8.99 8.77
C ASN A 45 11.43 8.23 8.50
N LEU A 46 11.23 7.07 9.12
CA LEU A 46 9.93 6.38 9.09
C LEU A 46 8.86 7.16 9.84
N LYS A 47 9.15 7.75 11.00
CA LYS A 47 8.22 8.63 11.70
C LYS A 47 7.83 9.84 10.84
N TRP A 48 8.81 10.46 10.20
CA TRP A 48 8.56 11.54 9.25
C TRP A 48 7.62 11.09 8.11
N LEU A 49 7.87 9.93 7.50
CA LEU A 49 7.07 9.40 6.40
C LEU A 49 5.64 9.05 6.83
N HIS A 50 5.47 8.51 8.05
CA HIS A 50 4.17 8.23 8.65
C HIS A 50 3.49 9.47 9.23
N GLN A 51 4.18 10.62 9.27
CA GLN A 51 3.70 11.86 9.89
C GLN A 51 3.23 11.61 11.34
N THR A 52 4.11 10.99 12.14
CA THR A 52 3.80 10.59 13.53
C THR A 52 4.97 10.83 14.48
N GLN A 53 4.66 11.13 15.73
CA GLN A 53 5.61 11.10 16.86
C GLN A 53 5.55 9.77 17.62
N SER A 54 4.58 8.92 17.31
CA SER A 54 4.39 7.61 17.92
C SER A 54 5.48 6.61 17.50
N ASP A 55 5.49 5.44 18.13
CA ASP A 55 6.43 4.38 17.75
C ASP A 55 6.19 3.90 16.32
N VAL A 56 7.25 3.80 15.52
CA VAL A 56 7.24 3.12 14.22
C VAL A 56 8.25 1.97 14.28
N LEU A 57 7.75 0.76 14.16
CA LEU A 57 8.50 -0.46 14.34
C LEU A 57 8.81 -1.11 13.00
N THR A 58 10.06 -1.52 12.80
CA THR A 58 10.54 -2.22 11.60
C THR A 58 10.60 -3.72 11.87
N LEU A 59 9.83 -4.50 11.11
CA LEU A 59 9.73 -5.95 11.21
C LEU A 59 10.34 -6.63 9.98
N ASN A 60 10.92 -7.81 10.16
CA ASN A 60 11.36 -8.66 9.07
C ASN A 60 10.20 -9.54 8.57
N VAL A 61 9.30 -8.93 7.80
CA VAL A 61 8.07 -9.56 7.30
C VAL A 61 7.63 -8.93 5.98
N SER A 62 6.61 -9.52 5.33
CA SER A 62 5.85 -8.86 4.26
C SER A 62 4.84 -7.84 4.82
N GLY A 63 4.22 -7.03 3.95
CA GLY A 63 3.12 -6.15 4.37
C GLY A 63 1.99 -6.91 5.07
N THR A 64 1.65 -8.12 4.59
CA THR A 64 0.66 -9.00 5.26
C THR A 64 1.06 -9.30 6.70
N GLY A 65 2.32 -9.67 6.94
CA GLY A 65 2.82 -9.93 8.29
C GLY A 65 2.85 -8.66 9.18
N ALA A 66 3.00 -7.47 8.60
CA ALA A 66 2.91 -6.22 9.34
C ALA A 66 1.47 -5.95 9.82
N VAL A 67 0.47 -6.12 8.95
CA VAL A 67 -0.94 -5.96 9.35
C VAL A 67 -1.38 -7.06 10.32
N GLU A 68 -0.97 -8.31 10.09
CA GLU A 68 -1.20 -9.42 11.03
C GLU A 68 -0.61 -9.09 12.41
N ALA A 69 0.62 -8.56 12.49
CA ALA A 69 1.19 -8.07 13.74
C ALA A 69 0.34 -6.96 14.36
N GLY A 70 -0.19 -6.05 13.54
CA GLY A 70 -1.12 -5.00 13.98
C GLY A 70 -2.45 -5.52 14.52
N ILE A 71 -2.86 -6.73 14.17
CA ILE A 71 -4.07 -7.39 14.68
C ILE A 71 -3.77 -8.14 15.99
N ILE A 72 -2.79 -9.04 15.96
CA ILE A 72 -2.57 -9.98 17.07
C ILE A 72 -1.99 -9.34 18.32
N ASN A 73 -1.39 -8.17 18.22
CA ASN A 73 -0.80 -7.50 19.38
C ASN A 73 -1.80 -6.75 20.24
N PHE A 74 -2.99 -6.46 19.74
CA PHE A 74 -3.93 -5.54 20.39
C PHE A 74 -5.30 -6.16 20.68
N LEU A 75 -5.51 -7.41 20.28
CA LEU A 75 -6.79 -8.12 20.40
C LEU A 75 -6.66 -9.43 21.18
N SER A 76 -7.80 -9.95 21.61
CA SER A 76 -7.96 -11.22 22.32
C SER A 76 -8.91 -12.15 21.56
N PRO A 77 -8.82 -13.49 21.73
CA PRO A 77 -9.79 -14.40 21.13
C PRO A 77 -11.22 -14.03 21.51
N GLY A 78 -12.13 -14.02 20.54
CA GLY A 78 -13.54 -13.64 20.72
C GLY A 78 -13.83 -12.14 20.63
N ASP A 79 -12.81 -11.26 20.56
CA ASP A 79 -13.04 -9.84 20.36
C ASP A 79 -13.82 -9.59 19.07
N ARG A 80 -14.85 -8.74 19.15
CA ARG A 80 -15.66 -8.33 18.01
C ARG A 80 -14.94 -7.23 17.23
N ILE A 81 -14.83 -7.42 15.91
CA ILE A 81 -14.18 -6.47 15.00
C ILE A 81 -15.04 -6.20 13.77
N LEU A 82 -14.97 -4.98 13.24
CA LEU A 82 -15.51 -4.65 11.92
C LEU A 82 -14.38 -4.66 10.90
N VAL A 83 -14.60 -5.32 9.75
CA VAL A 83 -13.62 -5.34 8.66
C VAL A 83 -14.27 -4.82 7.39
N GLY A 84 -13.74 -3.74 6.83
CA GLY A 84 -14.15 -3.22 5.53
C GLY A 84 -13.56 -4.06 4.40
N SER A 85 -14.42 -4.59 3.51
CA SER A 85 -14.04 -5.48 2.42
C SER A 85 -14.64 -5.00 1.11
N ASN A 86 -13.81 -4.48 0.20
CA ASN A 86 -14.18 -4.06 -1.15
C ASN A 86 -13.16 -4.53 -2.20
N GLY A 87 -12.40 -5.57 -1.86
CA GLY A 87 -11.41 -6.21 -2.70
C GLY A 87 -10.63 -7.29 -1.96
N LYS A 88 -9.65 -7.87 -2.65
CA LYS A 88 -8.86 -9.02 -2.15
C LYS A 88 -8.15 -8.74 -0.83
N PHE A 89 -7.68 -7.51 -0.61
CA PHE A 89 -6.96 -7.20 0.62
C PHE A 89 -7.90 -7.00 1.80
N GLY A 90 -9.07 -6.39 1.61
CA GLY A 90 -10.11 -6.36 2.62
C GLY A 90 -10.57 -7.76 3.04
N GLU A 91 -10.85 -8.65 2.07
CA GLU A 91 -11.23 -10.05 2.33
C GLU A 91 -10.14 -10.82 3.10
N ARG A 92 -8.85 -10.53 2.83
CA ARG A 92 -7.74 -11.14 3.57
C ARG A 92 -7.79 -10.85 5.06
N TRP A 93 -8.20 -9.65 5.46
CA TRP A 93 -8.27 -9.29 6.88
C TRP A 93 -9.45 -9.95 7.57
N VAL A 94 -10.52 -10.26 6.84
CA VAL A 94 -11.60 -11.15 7.31
C VAL A 94 -11.03 -12.54 7.60
N GLU A 95 -10.29 -13.14 6.65
CA GLU A 95 -9.66 -14.45 6.80
C GLU A 95 -8.67 -14.48 7.99
N VAL A 96 -7.83 -13.44 8.13
CA VAL A 96 -6.89 -13.33 9.26
C VAL A 96 -7.63 -13.21 10.59
N GLY A 97 -8.66 -12.38 10.68
CA GLY A 97 -9.48 -12.26 11.89
C GLY A 97 -10.09 -13.60 12.31
N GLN A 98 -10.65 -14.34 11.36
CA GLN A 98 -11.21 -15.68 11.59
C GLN A 98 -10.15 -16.69 12.04
N ALA A 99 -8.95 -16.67 11.44
CA ALA A 99 -7.84 -17.56 11.80
C ALA A 99 -7.38 -17.36 13.25
N TYR A 100 -7.55 -16.15 13.79
CA TYR A 100 -7.23 -15.83 15.19
C TYR A 100 -8.45 -15.87 16.12
N ALA A 101 -9.53 -16.54 15.70
CA ALA A 101 -10.76 -16.71 16.50
C ALA A 101 -11.36 -15.37 16.97
N LEU A 102 -11.26 -14.32 16.15
CA LEU A 102 -11.97 -13.08 16.36
C LEU A 102 -13.43 -13.19 15.86
N ASN A 103 -14.34 -12.46 16.47
CA ASN A 103 -15.71 -12.34 16.00
C ASN A 103 -15.77 -11.25 14.92
N VAL A 104 -15.61 -11.68 13.66
CA VAL A 104 -15.50 -10.78 12.50
C VAL A 104 -16.87 -10.43 11.96
N GLU A 105 -17.19 -9.15 11.94
CA GLU A 105 -18.32 -8.58 11.20
C GLU A 105 -17.79 -7.91 9.94
N GLU A 106 -18.05 -8.50 8.77
CA GLU A 106 -17.62 -7.97 7.48
C GLU A 106 -18.58 -6.89 6.98
N VAL A 107 -18.04 -5.71 6.67
CA VAL A 107 -18.72 -4.67 5.90
C VAL A 107 -18.32 -4.84 4.45
N LYS A 108 -19.08 -5.69 3.74
CA LYS A 108 -18.77 -6.08 2.35
C LYS A 108 -19.39 -5.12 1.36
N VAL A 109 -18.57 -4.70 0.39
CA VAL A 109 -18.98 -3.89 -0.76
C VAL A 109 -18.50 -4.56 -2.05
N GLU A 110 -19.23 -4.35 -3.14
CA GLU A 110 -18.84 -4.83 -4.47
C GLU A 110 -17.44 -4.32 -4.85
N TRP A 111 -16.61 -5.23 -5.38
CA TRP A 111 -15.27 -4.90 -5.82
C TRP A 111 -15.29 -3.78 -6.87
N GLY A 112 -14.47 -2.75 -6.67
CA GLY A 112 -14.42 -1.56 -7.52
C GLY A 112 -15.20 -0.36 -6.99
N LYS A 113 -15.98 -0.55 -5.91
CA LYS A 113 -16.66 0.54 -5.19
C LYS A 113 -15.97 0.85 -3.86
N PRO A 114 -15.96 2.11 -3.40
CA PRO A 114 -15.42 2.47 -2.10
C PRO A 114 -16.34 1.98 -0.97
N LEU A 115 -15.76 1.81 0.22
CA LEU A 115 -16.51 1.61 1.46
C LEU A 115 -17.33 2.86 1.78
N ASP A 116 -18.58 2.67 2.20
CA ASP A 116 -19.43 3.77 2.64
C ASP A 116 -19.20 4.06 4.13
N PRO A 117 -18.66 5.24 4.51
CA PRO A 117 -18.46 5.62 5.91
C PRO A 117 -19.73 5.60 6.76
N ALA A 118 -20.90 5.85 6.16
CA ALA A 118 -22.17 5.85 6.87
C ALA A 118 -22.52 4.48 7.46
N VAL A 119 -22.14 3.38 6.79
CA VAL A 119 -22.35 2.02 7.30
C VAL A 119 -21.53 1.77 8.57
N PHE A 120 -20.30 2.30 8.63
CA PHE A 120 -19.47 2.21 9.84
C PHE A 120 -20.04 3.07 10.97
N ALA A 121 -20.50 4.27 10.64
CA ALA A 121 -21.17 5.15 11.60
C ALA A 121 -22.37 4.46 12.27
N GLU A 122 -23.27 3.87 11.46
CA GLU A 122 -24.45 3.15 11.95
C GLU A 122 -24.09 2.01 12.91
N LYS A 123 -23.14 1.15 12.49
CA LYS A 123 -22.70 0.00 13.29
C LYS A 123 -22.04 0.41 14.61
N LEU A 124 -21.18 1.43 14.58
CA LEU A 124 -20.48 1.93 15.76
C LEU A 124 -21.44 2.66 16.73
N GLN A 125 -22.42 3.41 16.22
CA GLN A 125 -23.45 4.05 17.04
C GLN A 125 -24.39 3.02 17.68
N ALA A 126 -24.73 1.95 16.96
CA ALA A 126 -25.56 0.86 17.50
C ALA A 126 -24.85 0.06 18.59
N ASP A 127 -23.51 0.07 18.64
CA ASP A 127 -22.71 -0.62 19.65
C ASP A 127 -22.63 0.17 20.98
N THR A 128 -23.77 0.34 21.62
CA THR A 128 -23.88 1.09 22.88
C THR A 128 -23.09 0.47 24.04
N GLN A 129 -22.81 -0.83 23.99
CA GLN A 129 -22.03 -1.57 25.00
C GLN A 129 -20.54 -1.61 24.72
N LYS A 130 -20.07 -0.97 23.66
CA LYS A 130 -18.65 -0.90 23.28
C LYS A 130 -18.00 -2.28 23.11
N GLN A 131 -18.72 -3.20 22.47
CA GLN A 131 -18.25 -4.57 22.21
C GLN A 131 -17.28 -4.62 21.02
N ILE A 132 -17.37 -3.68 20.08
CA ILE A 132 -16.45 -3.58 18.93
C ILE A 132 -15.09 -3.10 19.44
N LYS A 133 -14.05 -3.96 19.31
CA LYS A 133 -12.69 -3.68 19.79
C LYS A 133 -11.80 -3.07 18.72
N ALA A 134 -12.06 -3.35 17.44
CA ALA A 134 -11.32 -2.74 16.35
C ALA A 134 -12.16 -2.61 15.08
N VAL A 135 -11.78 -1.63 14.26
CA VAL A 135 -12.19 -1.48 12.86
C VAL A 135 -10.95 -1.64 12.00
N ILE A 136 -11.00 -2.53 11.00
CA ILE A 136 -9.87 -2.79 10.09
C ILE A 136 -10.22 -2.31 8.70
N ILE A 137 -9.40 -1.43 8.13
CA ILE A 137 -9.61 -0.79 6.82
C ILE A 137 -8.37 -0.93 5.95
N THR A 138 -8.54 -1.44 4.74
CA THR A 138 -7.56 -1.28 3.66
C THR A 138 -7.72 0.11 3.05
N HIS A 139 -6.75 1.01 3.26
CA HIS A 139 -6.86 2.39 2.77
C HIS A 139 -6.90 2.44 1.23
N SER A 140 -5.94 1.79 0.57
CA SER A 140 -5.94 1.64 -0.88
C SER A 140 -6.09 0.18 -1.28
N GLU A 141 -7.26 -0.18 -1.80
CA GLU A 141 -7.55 -1.54 -2.25
C GLU A 141 -6.89 -1.79 -3.62
N THR A 142 -5.70 -2.36 -3.58
CA THR A 142 -4.82 -2.54 -4.74
C THR A 142 -5.40 -3.48 -5.79
N SER A 143 -6.26 -4.43 -5.40
CA SER A 143 -6.87 -5.39 -6.32
C SER A 143 -7.84 -4.74 -7.31
N THR A 144 -8.42 -3.59 -6.92
CA THR A 144 -9.46 -2.88 -7.67
C THR A 144 -9.08 -1.45 -8.06
N GLY A 145 -8.03 -0.88 -7.46
CA GLY A 145 -7.62 0.51 -7.67
C GLY A 145 -8.48 1.53 -6.92
N VAL A 146 -9.19 1.10 -5.87
CA VAL A 146 -10.06 1.96 -5.06
C VAL A 146 -9.31 2.54 -3.86
N LEU A 147 -9.53 3.82 -3.59
CA LEU A 147 -9.16 4.52 -2.37
C LEU A 147 -10.40 4.65 -1.48
N ASN A 148 -10.31 4.20 -0.24
CA ASN A 148 -11.39 4.32 0.75
C ASN A 148 -11.25 5.63 1.55
N ASP A 149 -12.36 6.25 1.91
CA ASP A 149 -12.39 7.45 2.76
C ASP A 149 -12.10 7.07 4.23
N LEU A 150 -10.81 6.81 4.49
CA LEU A 150 -10.33 6.41 5.80
C LEU A 150 -10.52 7.50 6.86
N GLU A 151 -10.36 8.77 6.48
CA GLU A 151 -10.48 9.89 7.42
C GLU A 151 -11.88 9.96 8.00
N THR A 152 -12.92 9.88 7.16
CA THR A 152 -14.31 9.90 7.61
C THR A 152 -14.66 8.66 8.41
N ILE A 153 -14.26 7.47 7.97
CA ILE A 153 -14.47 6.22 8.74
C ILE A 153 -13.80 6.34 10.11
N ASN A 154 -12.56 6.81 10.19
CA ASN A 154 -11.85 6.94 11.46
C ASN A 154 -12.49 7.99 12.39
N ARG A 155 -13.12 9.03 11.87
CA ARG A 155 -13.87 9.98 12.71
C ARG A 155 -14.96 9.25 13.51
N HIS A 156 -15.69 8.34 12.88
CA HIS A 156 -16.70 7.53 13.58
C HIS A 156 -16.10 6.54 14.58
N VAL A 157 -14.90 5.98 14.28
CA VAL A 157 -14.17 5.15 15.25
C VAL A 157 -13.74 5.98 16.46
N LYS A 158 -13.30 7.21 16.28
CA LYS A 158 -12.95 8.13 17.37
C LYS A 158 -14.17 8.53 18.21
N GLU A 159 -15.32 8.77 17.58
CA GLU A 159 -16.59 9.05 18.26
C GLU A 159 -17.06 7.85 19.09
N HIS A 160 -16.82 6.62 18.62
CA HIS A 160 -17.07 5.40 19.40
C HIS A 160 -16.20 5.34 20.67
N GLY A 161 -14.94 5.80 20.62
CA GLY A 161 -14.03 5.96 21.76
C GLY A 161 -13.20 4.72 22.09
N GLU A 162 -13.82 3.56 22.26
CA GLU A 162 -13.12 2.32 22.69
C GLU A 162 -12.46 1.55 21.53
N ALA A 163 -13.09 1.48 20.36
CA ALA A 163 -12.56 0.73 19.23
C ALA A 163 -11.23 1.32 18.73
N LEU A 164 -10.30 0.45 18.38
CA LEU A 164 -9.06 0.80 17.67
C LEU A 164 -9.32 0.90 16.17
N ILE A 165 -8.60 1.77 15.48
CA ILE A 165 -8.49 1.73 14.02
C ILE A 165 -7.19 1.04 13.61
N ILE A 166 -7.30 -0.03 12.81
CA ILE A 166 -6.18 -0.77 12.23
C ILE A 166 -6.20 -0.56 10.72
N VAL A 167 -5.13 -0.01 10.17
CA VAL A 167 -5.06 0.41 8.79
C VAL A 167 -4.04 -0.42 8.02
N ASP A 168 -4.51 -1.09 6.98
CA ASP A 168 -3.62 -1.57 5.92
C ASP A 168 -3.29 -0.39 5.00
N ALA A 169 -2.09 0.15 5.18
CA ALA A 169 -1.52 1.24 4.40
C ALA A 169 -0.37 0.76 3.50
N VAL A 170 -0.33 -0.55 3.20
CA VAL A 170 0.76 -1.16 2.42
C VAL A 170 0.95 -0.43 1.09
N THR A 171 -0.12 0.00 0.45
CA THR A 171 -0.05 0.69 -0.86
C THR A 171 -0.16 2.21 -0.74
N SER A 172 -0.52 2.74 0.43
CA SER A 172 -0.73 4.18 0.65
C SER A 172 0.52 4.91 1.09
N LEU A 173 1.22 4.36 2.11
CA LEU A 173 2.38 5.04 2.69
C LEU A 173 3.53 5.18 1.69
N GLY A 174 4.08 6.39 1.63
CA GLY A 174 5.11 6.76 0.67
C GLY A 174 4.59 7.04 -0.74
N ALA A 175 3.25 7.12 -0.94
CA ALA A 175 2.64 7.45 -2.22
C ALA A 175 1.69 8.65 -2.13
N PHE A 176 0.85 8.71 -1.13
CA PHE A 176 -0.09 9.82 -0.93
C PHE A 176 -0.34 10.07 0.55
N ASN A 177 -0.96 11.21 0.84
CA ASN A 177 -1.08 11.71 2.21
C ASN A 177 -1.81 10.73 3.12
N LEU A 178 -1.16 10.39 4.24
CA LEU A 178 -1.73 9.60 5.33
C LEU A 178 -1.15 10.11 6.66
N PRO A 179 -1.63 11.25 7.18
CA PRO A 179 -1.08 11.88 8.38
C PRO A 179 -1.57 11.14 9.64
N VAL A 180 -0.80 10.16 10.08
CA VAL A 180 -1.19 9.21 11.15
C VAL A 180 -1.63 9.94 12.43
N ASP A 181 -0.84 10.91 12.91
CA ASP A 181 -1.19 11.62 14.14
C ASP A 181 -2.35 12.60 13.94
N ALA A 182 -2.37 13.35 12.82
CA ALA A 182 -3.43 14.32 12.58
C ALA A 182 -4.80 13.66 12.42
N TRP A 183 -4.86 12.50 11.78
CA TRP A 183 -6.09 11.70 11.72
C TRP A 183 -6.34 10.91 13.01
N GLY A 184 -5.32 10.72 13.86
CA GLY A 184 -5.42 9.95 15.10
C GLY A 184 -5.61 8.46 14.84
N LEU A 185 -4.82 7.89 13.93
CA LEU A 185 -4.84 6.47 13.61
C LEU A 185 -4.09 5.67 14.67
N ASP A 186 -4.64 4.52 15.08
CA ASP A 186 -4.06 3.75 16.18
C ASP A 186 -2.96 2.80 15.72
N ILE A 187 -3.21 2.01 14.70
CA ILE A 187 -2.25 1.06 14.13
C ILE A 187 -2.24 1.24 12.62
N VAL A 188 -1.08 1.53 12.05
CA VAL A 188 -0.92 1.67 10.60
C VAL A 188 0.22 0.79 10.13
N ALA A 189 -0.10 -0.19 9.28
CA ALA A 189 0.85 -1.16 8.79
C ALA A 189 1.16 -0.97 7.31
N SER A 190 2.43 -1.16 6.93
CA SER A 190 2.89 -1.01 5.55
C SER A 190 4.01 -1.99 5.20
N GLY A 191 4.49 -1.96 3.96
CA GLY A 191 5.49 -2.91 3.45
C GLY A 191 6.47 -2.31 2.46
N SER A 192 7.70 -2.80 2.52
CA SER A 192 8.88 -2.22 1.89
C SER A 192 8.84 -2.16 0.34
N GLN A 193 8.16 -3.10 -0.31
CA GLN A 193 8.13 -3.25 -1.76
C GLN A 193 7.13 -2.33 -2.48
N LYS A 194 6.66 -1.31 -1.81
CA LYS A 194 5.66 -0.34 -2.29
C LYS A 194 6.27 1.06 -2.34
N GLY A 195 5.65 2.05 -1.74
CA GLY A 195 6.13 3.43 -1.72
C GLY A 195 7.55 3.63 -1.16
N TYR A 196 8.06 2.69 -0.38
CA TYR A 196 9.45 2.73 0.14
C TYR A 196 10.53 2.39 -0.90
N MET A 197 10.17 1.87 -2.07
CA MET A 197 11.05 1.65 -3.23
C MET A 197 12.23 0.72 -2.97
N ILE A 198 12.07 -0.31 -2.12
CA ILE A 198 13.06 -1.37 -1.91
C ILE A 198 12.41 -2.76 -2.09
N PRO A 199 13.20 -3.83 -2.25
CA PRO A 199 12.65 -5.18 -2.34
C PRO A 199 11.77 -5.57 -1.15
N PRO A 200 10.86 -6.56 -1.31
CA PRO A 200 10.08 -7.09 -0.20
C PRO A 200 10.98 -7.71 0.87
N GLY A 201 10.54 -7.65 2.15
CA GLY A 201 11.23 -8.27 3.29
C GLY A 201 11.17 -7.45 4.56
N LEU A 202 10.73 -6.18 4.48
CA LEU A 202 10.46 -5.36 5.67
C LEU A 202 8.99 -4.97 5.71
N GLY A 203 8.43 -4.99 6.92
CA GLY A 203 7.13 -4.42 7.25
C GLY A 203 7.28 -3.37 8.33
N PHE A 204 6.41 -2.38 8.31
CA PHE A 204 6.43 -1.25 9.24
C PHE A 204 5.09 -1.12 9.94
N VAL A 205 5.12 -0.87 11.25
CA VAL A 205 3.89 -0.69 12.04
C VAL A 205 4.05 0.54 12.91
N SER A 206 3.23 1.57 12.70
CA SER A 206 3.08 2.65 13.68
C SER A 206 2.03 2.29 14.72
N VAL A 207 2.25 2.68 15.98
CA VAL A 207 1.45 2.27 17.13
C VAL A 207 1.18 3.46 18.04
N SER A 208 -0.10 3.83 18.18
CA SER A 208 -0.53 4.94 19.04
C SER A 208 -0.39 4.62 20.53
N PRO A 209 -0.38 5.63 21.40
CA PRO A 209 -0.48 5.42 22.85
C PRO A 209 -1.72 4.62 23.25
N LYS A 210 -2.88 4.85 22.62
CA LYS A 210 -4.13 4.10 22.86
C LYS A 210 -3.96 2.62 22.53
N ALA A 211 -3.32 2.30 21.41
CA ALA A 211 -3.03 0.91 21.04
C ALA A 211 -2.08 0.24 22.04
N TRP A 212 -1.08 0.96 22.58
CA TRP A 212 -0.21 0.42 23.61
C TRP A 212 -0.93 0.11 24.93
N GLU A 213 -2.02 0.81 25.27
CA GLU A 213 -2.85 0.43 26.41
C GLU A 213 -3.59 -0.89 26.14
N ALA A 214 -4.16 -1.07 24.94
CA ALA A 214 -4.79 -2.33 24.54
C ALA A 214 -3.79 -3.51 24.52
N TYR A 215 -2.53 -3.27 24.12
CA TYR A 215 -1.47 -4.29 24.16
C TYR A 215 -1.30 -4.95 25.53
N LYS A 216 -1.50 -4.20 26.62
CA LYS A 216 -1.30 -4.72 28.00
C LYS A 216 -2.27 -5.83 28.36
N THR A 217 -3.45 -5.86 27.73
CA THR A 217 -4.53 -6.82 28.01
C THR A 217 -4.78 -7.83 26.89
N ALA A 218 -4.18 -7.61 25.71
CA ALA A 218 -4.33 -8.45 24.53
C ALA A 218 -3.76 -9.85 24.74
N LYS A 219 -4.54 -10.90 24.39
CA LYS A 219 -4.23 -12.32 24.71
C LYS A 219 -3.95 -13.17 23.48
N LEU A 220 -4.07 -12.66 22.25
CA LEU A 220 -3.70 -13.45 21.08
C LEU A 220 -2.24 -13.89 21.15
N PRO A 221 -1.92 -15.13 20.72
CA PRO A 221 -0.56 -15.66 20.80
C PRO A 221 0.39 -14.90 19.88
N LYS A 222 1.55 -14.51 20.40
CA LYS A 222 2.58 -13.81 19.67
C LYS A 222 3.96 -14.10 20.25
N TYR A 223 4.96 -14.30 19.41
CA TYR A 223 6.35 -14.46 19.80
C TYR A 223 7.30 -13.68 18.88
N TYR A 224 7.37 -14.07 17.60
CA TYR A 224 8.20 -13.37 16.61
C TYR A 224 7.62 -11.99 16.25
N LEU A 225 6.31 -11.90 16.15
CA LEU A 225 5.56 -10.68 15.85
C LEU A 225 5.15 -9.90 17.12
N ASP A 226 5.76 -10.15 18.26
CA ASP A 226 5.49 -9.41 19.50
C ASP A 226 6.06 -8.00 19.44
N LEU A 227 5.20 -7.02 19.12
CA LEU A 227 5.57 -5.60 18.96
C LEU A 227 6.18 -4.99 20.23
N GLY A 228 5.85 -5.52 21.41
CA GLY A 228 6.49 -5.10 22.66
C GLY A 228 7.99 -5.40 22.72
N LYS A 229 8.43 -6.52 22.09
CA LYS A 229 9.87 -6.82 21.95
C LYS A 229 10.55 -5.84 20.97
N TYR A 230 9.87 -5.54 19.84
CA TYR A 230 10.37 -4.57 18.87
C TYR A 230 10.47 -3.18 19.49
N ARG A 231 9.45 -2.72 20.22
CA ARG A 231 9.47 -1.43 20.94
C ARG A 231 10.68 -1.30 21.87
N LYS A 232 10.89 -2.34 22.72
CA LYS A 232 12.03 -2.38 23.66
C LYS A 232 13.39 -2.35 22.95
N ALA A 233 13.50 -2.98 21.79
CA ALA A 233 14.72 -3.03 21.01
C ALA A 233 14.95 -1.70 20.26
N THR A 234 13.92 -1.16 19.60
CA THR A 234 13.97 0.12 18.87
C THR A 234 14.37 1.27 19.78
N ALA A 235 13.89 1.30 21.02
CA ALA A 235 14.29 2.30 22.02
C ALA A 235 15.82 2.29 22.34
N LYS A 236 16.53 1.24 21.96
CA LYS A 236 17.98 1.06 22.09
C LYS A 236 18.70 1.08 20.75
N ASN A 237 18.04 1.51 19.69
CA ASN A 237 18.54 1.50 18.31
C ASN A 237 19.06 0.12 17.88
N THR A 238 18.33 -0.94 18.23
CA THR A 238 18.64 -2.32 17.87
C THR A 238 17.37 -3.09 17.50
N THR A 239 17.51 -4.38 17.16
CA THR A 239 16.41 -5.26 16.78
C THR A 239 16.31 -6.46 17.71
N PRO A 240 15.10 -7.01 18.00
CA PRO A 240 14.94 -8.16 18.90
C PRO A 240 15.50 -9.46 18.30
N PHE A 241 15.52 -9.56 16.98
CA PHE A 241 16.01 -10.69 16.20
C PHE A 241 16.99 -10.20 15.14
N THR A 242 17.73 -11.11 14.49
CA THR A 242 18.65 -10.75 13.40
C THR A 242 17.87 -10.16 12.23
N PRO A 243 18.15 -8.89 11.84
CA PRO A 243 17.44 -8.22 10.77
C PRO A 243 18.08 -8.49 9.42
N PRO A 244 17.37 -8.26 8.31
CA PRO A 244 17.95 -8.25 6.96
C PRO A 244 18.77 -6.95 6.76
N VAL A 245 20.02 -6.96 7.23
CA VAL A 245 20.90 -5.78 7.32
C VAL A 245 20.93 -4.98 6.02
N ASN A 246 21.18 -5.62 4.89
CA ASN A 246 21.29 -4.93 3.60
C ASN A 246 19.97 -4.28 3.16
N LEU A 247 18.80 -4.88 3.50
CA LEU A 247 17.51 -4.22 3.25
C LEU A 247 17.33 -2.96 4.09
N ILE A 248 17.80 -2.96 5.34
CA ILE A 248 17.76 -1.78 6.21
C ILE A 248 18.68 -0.68 5.66
N VAL A 249 19.88 -1.03 5.17
CA VAL A 249 20.79 -0.08 4.52
C VAL A 249 20.18 0.48 3.23
N ALA A 250 19.52 -0.34 2.44
CA ALA A 250 18.79 0.12 1.25
C ALA A 250 17.62 1.04 1.62
N LEU A 251 16.86 0.68 2.66
CA LEU A 251 15.77 1.53 3.20
C LEU A 251 16.31 2.90 3.68
N HIS A 252 17.42 2.91 4.37
CA HIS A 252 18.10 4.16 4.77
C HIS A 252 18.38 5.05 3.55
N THR A 253 18.86 4.44 2.45
CA THR A 253 19.14 5.16 1.20
C THR A 253 17.86 5.72 0.57
N THR A 254 16.79 4.92 0.45
CA THR A 254 15.54 5.38 -0.17
C THR A 254 14.79 6.40 0.68
N LEU A 255 14.80 6.27 2.01
CA LEU A 255 14.20 7.27 2.90
C LEU A 255 14.90 8.63 2.79
N ARG A 256 16.22 8.67 2.56
CA ARG A 256 16.94 9.93 2.28
C ARG A 256 16.51 10.53 0.95
N ILE A 257 16.41 9.73 -0.12
CA ILE A 257 15.88 10.18 -1.42
C ILE A 257 14.46 10.75 -1.25
N MET A 258 13.59 10.06 -0.53
CA MET A 258 12.22 10.53 -0.27
C MET A 258 12.20 11.84 0.53
N LYS A 259 13.12 11.99 1.49
CA LYS A 259 13.22 13.20 2.29
C LYS A 259 13.74 14.39 1.49
N GLU A 260 14.65 14.15 0.55
CA GLU A 260 15.14 15.16 -0.40
C GLU A 260 14.03 15.59 -1.38
N GLU A 261 13.18 14.67 -1.84
CA GLU A 261 12.00 14.97 -2.68
C GLU A 261 10.94 15.74 -1.88
N GLY A 262 10.72 15.39 -0.61
CA GLY A 262 9.69 15.96 0.27
C GLY A 262 8.31 15.35 0.06
N LEU A 263 7.50 15.25 1.16
CA LEU A 263 6.19 14.58 1.15
C LEU A 263 5.23 15.18 0.12
N GLU A 264 5.11 16.50 0.10
CA GLU A 264 4.19 17.20 -0.82
C GLU A 264 4.53 16.89 -2.29
N SER A 265 5.83 16.89 -2.64
CA SER A 265 6.29 16.56 -3.99
C SER A 265 6.02 15.10 -4.34
N ILE A 266 6.24 14.18 -3.38
CA ILE A 266 5.92 12.76 -3.55
C ILE A 266 4.44 12.58 -3.82
N PHE A 267 3.56 13.22 -3.04
CA PHE A 267 2.12 13.12 -3.21
C PHE A 267 1.66 13.73 -4.53
N ALA A 268 2.15 14.92 -4.87
CA ALA A 268 1.84 15.58 -6.14
C ALA A 268 2.29 14.74 -7.34
N ARG A 269 3.47 14.10 -7.27
CA ARG A 269 3.96 13.20 -8.32
C ARG A 269 3.03 12.01 -8.53
N HIS A 270 2.61 11.31 -7.48
CA HIS A 270 1.71 10.17 -7.60
C HIS A 270 0.33 10.57 -8.13
N GLU A 271 -0.20 11.72 -7.67
CA GLU A 271 -1.47 12.25 -8.17
C GLU A 271 -1.39 12.60 -9.67
N ARG A 272 -0.29 13.22 -10.10
CA ARG A 272 -0.04 13.56 -11.51
C ARG A 272 0.08 12.29 -12.36
N LEU A 273 0.84 11.27 -11.91
CA LEU A 273 0.99 10.00 -12.61
C LEU A 273 -0.36 9.26 -12.74
N LYS A 274 -1.18 9.26 -11.67
CA LYS A 274 -2.55 8.73 -11.71
C LYS A 274 -3.37 9.44 -12.77
N ASN A 275 -3.41 10.76 -12.72
CA ASN A 275 -4.24 11.55 -13.63
C ASN A 275 -3.84 11.36 -15.09
N ALA A 276 -2.53 11.33 -15.39
CA ALA A 276 -2.01 11.06 -16.72
C ALA A 276 -2.34 9.65 -17.21
N THR A 277 -2.17 8.64 -16.35
CA THR A 277 -2.49 7.25 -16.68
C THR A 277 -3.98 7.09 -16.96
N ARG A 278 -4.86 7.63 -16.11
CA ARG A 278 -6.32 7.53 -16.29
C ARG A 278 -6.78 8.27 -17.56
N ALA A 279 -6.26 9.49 -17.80
CA ALA A 279 -6.56 10.23 -19.01
C ALA A 279 -6.13 9.47 -20.28
N ALA A 280 -4.96 8.82 -20.24
CA ALA A 280 -4.48 7.98 -21.34
C ALA A 280 -5.42 6.79 -21.60
N ILE A 281 -5.84 6.07 -20.56
CA ILE A 281 -6.76 4.94 -20.67
C ILE A 281 -8.12 5.37 -21.25
N GLN A 282 -8.64 6.51 -20.80
CA GLN A 282 -9.86 7.12 -21.40
C GLN A 282 -9.65 7.52 -22.85
N GLY A 283 -8.47 8.08 -23.19
CA GLY A 283 -8.10 8.40 -24.58
C GLY A 283 -8.00 7.18 -25.50
N LEU A 284 -7.83 6.00 -24.93
CA LEU A 284 -7.86 4.70 -25.63
C LEU A 284 -9.25 4.05 -25.65
N ASN A 285 -10.29 4.75 -25.20
CA ASN A 285 -11.65 4.23 -25.05
C ASN A 285 -11.72 2.95 -24.21
N LEU A 286 -10.78 2.76 -23.26
CA LEU A 286 -10.79 1.62 -22.35
C LEU A 286 -11.52 2.00 -21.05
N PRO A 287 -12.44 1.13 -20.56
CA PRO A 287 -13.15 1.37 -19.31
C PRO A 287 -12.21 1.32 -18.10
N LEU A 288 -12.30 2.32 -17.23
CA LEU A 288 -11.68 2.33 -15.92
C LEU A 288 -12.53 1.51 -14.93
N PHE A 289 -11.89 0.69 -14.09
CA PHE A 289 -12.62 -0.18 -13.17
C PHE A 289 -13.11 0.58 -11.93
N ALA A 290 -12.26 1.41 -11.32
CA ALA A 290 -12.64 2.30 -10.23
C ALA A 290 -13.08 3.69 -10.76
N ALA A 291 -14.11 4.28 -10.15
CA ALA A 291 -14.56 5.64 -10.48
C ALA A 291 -13.48 6.69 -10.16
N ASP A 292 -13.49 7.84 -10.86
CA ASP A 292 -12.53 8.93 -10.63
C ASP A 292 -12.58 9.47 -9.19
N SER A 293 -13.78 9.53 -8.61
CA SER A 293 -14.00 10.01 -7.23
C SER A 293 -13.39 9.14 -6.14
N SER A 294 -13.06 7.88 -6.46
CA SER A 294 -12.45 6.92 -5.52
C SER A 294 -11.19 6.26 -6.08
N ALA A 295 -10.55 6.89 -7.07
CA ALA A 295 -9.36 6.32 -7.69
C ALA A 295 -8.12 6.45 -6.80
N SER A 296 -7.42 5.32 -6.61
CA SER A 296 -6.15 5.29 -5.87
C SER A 296 -5.04 6.02 -6.62
N PRO A 297 -4.27 6.89 -5.96
CA PRO A 297 -3.08 7.51 -6.57
C PRO A 297 -1.94 6.53 -6.88
N ALA A 298 -2.02 5.29 -6.42
CA ALA A 298 -0.96 4.29 -6.59
C ALA A 298 -1.14 3.37 -7.80
N ILE A 299 -2.38 3.23 -8.30
CA ILE A 299 -2.71 2.20 -9.28
C ILE A 299 -3.96 2.55 -10.09
N THR A 300 -3.94 2.22 -11.37
CA THR A 300 -5.09 2.29 -12.28
C THR A 300 -5.49 0.89 -12.72
N ALA A 301 -6.71 0.46 -12.39
CA ALA A 301 -7.30 -0.77 -12.87
C ALA A 301 -8.17 -0.50 -14.11
N VAL A 302 -7.98 -1.31 -15.15
CA VAL A 302 -8.61 -1.19 -16.47
C VAL A 302 -9.38 -2.46 -16.77
N ALA A 303 -10.63 -2.33 -17.21
CA ALA A 303 -11.53 -3.45 -17.55
C ALA A 303 -11.82 -3.48 -19.07
N PRO A 304 -10.87 -3.93 -19.91
CA PRO A 304 -11.04 -3.91 -21.35
C PRO A 304 -12.25 -4.77 -21.76
N GLN A 305 -13.02 -4.28 -22.73
CA GLN A 305 -14.12 -5.02 -23.32
C GLN A 305 -13.68 -5.61 -24.67
N GLY A 306 -14.09 -6.85 -24.96
CA GLY A 306 -13.77 -7.51 -26.22
C GLY A 306 -12.34 -8.05 -26.33
N ILE A 307 -11.46 -7.76 -25.34
CA ILE A 307 -10.09 -8.29 -25.28
C ILE A 307 -9.80 -8.87 -23.89
N GLU A 308 -9.20 -10.05 -23.87
CA GLU A 308 -8.71 -10.66 -22.62
C GLU A 308 -7.53 -9.90 -22.06
N SER A 309 -7.59 -9.49 -20.80
CA SER A 309 -6.53 -8.72 -20.16
C SER A 309 -5.19 -9.44 -20.13
N ASP A 310 -5.19 -10.77 -20.06
CA ASP A 310 -3.98 -11.59 -20.05
C ASP A 310 -3.26 -11.62 -21.39
N LYS A 311 -3.97 -11.47 -22.52
CA LYS A 311 -3.36 -11.29 -23.84
C LYS A 311 -2.60 -9.97 -23.92
N ILE A 312 -3.21 -8.88 -23.41
CA ILE A 312 -2.58 -7.57 -23.34
C ILE A 312 -1.30 -7.66 -22.51
N ARG A 313 -1.39 -8.19 -21.29
CA ARG A 313 -0.25 -8.32 -20.35
C ARG A 313 0.89 -9.18 -20.93
N SER A 314 0.53 -10.30 -21.54
CA SER A 314 1.50 -11.23 -22.13
C SER A 314 2.26 -10.59 -23.29
N LEU A 315 1.56 -9.86 -24.16
CA LEU A 315 2.17 -9.19 -25.29
C LEU A 315 3.04 -8.00 -24.86
N MET A 316 2.56 -7.19 -23.90
CA MET A 316 3.33 -6.10 -23.28
C MET A 316 4.67 -6.61 -22.73
N LYS A 317 4.63 -7.72 -21.98
CA LYS A 317 5.84 -8.34 -21.41
C LYS A 317 6.75 -8.91 -22.50
N LYS A 318 6.19 -9.67 -23.46
CA LYS A 318 6.97 -10.36 -24.50
C LYS A 318 7.66 -9.41 -25.47
N ARG A 319 6.95 -8.31 -25.85
CA ARG A 319 7.43 -7.43 -26.92
C ARG A 319 8.21 -6.23 -26.40
N PHE A 320 7.83 -5.71 -25.23
CA PHE A 320 8.35 -4.44 -24.70
C PHE A 320 9.06 -4.56 -23.36
N ASP A 321 9.13 -5.77 -22.78
CA ASP A 321 9.66 -5.98 -21.43
C ASP A 321 8.94 -5.12 -20.36
N ILE A 322 7.63 -4.90 -20.54
CA ILE A 322 6.79 -4.15 -19.60
C ILE A 322 5.83 -5.11 -18.90
N ALA A 323 5.95 -5.20 -17.58
CA ALA A 323 5.07 -6.02 -16.74
C ALA A 323 3.90 -5.20 -16.22
N LEU A 324 2.67 -5.67 -16.52
CA LEU A 324 1.43 -5.19 -15.93
C LEU A 324 0.85 -6.24 -14.99
N ALA A 325 0.12 -5.83 -13.95
CA ALA A 325 -0.55 -6.77 -13.06
C ALA A 325 -1.90 -7.20 -13.63
N GLY A 326 -2.32 -8.45 -13.35
CA GLY A 326 -3.66 -8.96 -13.71
C GLY A 326 -4.68 -8.74 -12.62
N GLY A 327 -5.94 -9.06 -12.91
CA GLY A 327 -6.99 -9.19 -11.91
C GLY A 327 -6.74 -10.37 -10.97
N GLN A 328 -7.43 -10.38 -9.86
CA GLN A 328 -7.38 -11.46 -8.86
C GLN A 328 -8.77 -12.13 -8.77
N ASP A 329 -8.78 -13.38 -8.38
CA ASP A 329 -10.01 -14.18 -8.17
C ASP A 329 -11.01 -14.04 -9.35
N HIS A 330 -12.23 -13.58 -9.11
CA HIS A 330 -13.27 -13.43 -10.14
C HIS A 330 -12.99 -12.33 -11.19
N LEU A 331 -11.99 -11.46 -10.94
CA LEU A 331 -11.50 -10.47 -11.90
C LEU A 331 -10.30 -10.99 -12.73
N SER A 332 -9.85 -12.22 -12.49
CA SER A 332 -8.79 -12.85 -13.28
C SER A 332 -9.17 -12.82 -14.76
N ASN A 333 -8.22 -12.43 -15.61
CA ASN A 333 -8.40 -12.24 -17.06
C ASN A 333 -9.45 -11.19 -17.49
N LYS A 334 -10.09 -10.49 -16.54
CA LYS A 334 -11.08 -9.44 -16.83
C LYS A 334 -10.52 -8.05 -16.75
N ILE A 335 -9.57 -7.83 -15.84
CA ILE A 335 -8.90 -6.53 -15.67
C ILE A 335 -7.38 -6.69 -15.76
N PHE A 336 -6.71 -5.61 -16.14
CA PHE A 336 -5.29 -5.43 -15.87
C PHE A 336 -5.07 -4.15 -15.05
N ARG A 337 -3.90 -4.07 -14.42
CA ARG A 337 -3.57 -2.96 -13.53
C ARG A 337 -2.24 -2.36 -13.90
N ILE A 338 -2.21 -1.03 -13.99
CA ILE A 338 -1.00 -0.23 -14.18
C ILE A 338 -0.62 0.38 -12.84
N GLY A 339 0.53 -0.03 -12.28
CA GLY A 339 1.09 0.57 -11.09
C GLY A 339 1.88 1.83 -11.44
N HIS A 340 1.58 2.92 -10.74
CA HIS A 340 2.33 4.17 -10.84
C HIS A 340 2.82 4.62 -9.47
N LEU A 341 3.29 3.63 -8.69
CA LEU A 341 3.67 3.71 -7.29
C LEU A 341 5.19 3.64 -7.11
N GLY A 342 5.73 4.44 -6.21
CA GLY A 342 7.12 4.40 -5.80
C GLY A 342 8.05 5.06 -6.80
N PHE A 343 9.10 4.37 -7.28
CA PHE A 343 10.10 4.92 -8.20
C PHE A 343 9.62 4.81 -9.66
N VAL A 344 8.51 5.48 -9.96
CA VAL A 344 7.92 5.62 -11.30
C VAL A 344 7.91 7.09 -11.70
N SER A 345 8.22 7.36 -12.97
CA SER A 345 8.32 8.70 -13.55
C SER A 345 7.34 8.91 -14.70
N ASP A 346 7.19 10.17 -15.13
CA ASP A 346 6.41 10.54 -16.31
C ASP A 346 6.85 9.78 -17.56
N ARG A 347 8.18 9.59 -17.73
CA ARG A 347 8.78 8.78 -18.81
C ARG A 347 8.28 7.34 -18.81
N ASP A 348 8.15 6.73 -17.63
CA ASP A 348 7.71 5.34 -17.52
C ASP A 348 6.24 5.20 -17.92
N ILE A 349 5.39 6.18 -17.54
CA ILE A 349 3.99 6.22 -17.97
C ILE A 349 3.91 6.38 -19.49
N LEU A 350 4.62 7.35 -20.08
CA LEU A 350 4.60 7.58 -21.53
C LEU A 350 5.05 6.33 -22.30
N SER A 351 6.13 5.66 -21.85
CA SER A 351 6.61 4.43 -22.43
C SER A 351 5.59 3.28 -22.33
N CYS A 352 4.94 3.16 -21.16
CA CYS A 352 3.91 2.16 -20.94
C CYS A 352 2.69 2.38 -21.84
N ILE A 353 2.19 3.62 -21.94
CA ILE A 353 1.02 3.94 -22.78
C ILE A 353 1.33 3.77 -24.27
N ALA A 354 2.51 4.22 -24.74
CA ALA A 354 2.93 4.01 -26.13
C ALA A 354 2.95 2.51 -26.49
N SER A 355 3.52 1.71 -25.63
CA SER A 355 3.59 0.24 -25.81
C SER A 355 2.21 -0.40 -25.73
N LEU A 356 1.32 0.11 -24.88
CA LEU A 356 -0.06 -0.36 -24.76
C LEU A 356 -0.85 -0.08 -26.05
N GLU A 357 -0.72 1.11 -26.64
CA GLU A 357 -1.38 1.43 -27.94
C GLU A 357 -0.98 0.45 -29.05
N VAL A 358 0.32 0.20 -29.18
CA VAL A 358 0.82 -0.78 -30.15
C VAL A 358 0.29 -2.20 -29.87
N THR A 359 0.26 -2.58 -28.58
CA THR A 359 -0.26 -3.88 -28.15
C THR A 359 -1.73 -4.05 -28.49
N LEU A 360 -2.55 -3.05 -28.21
CA LEU A 360 -3.99 -3.06 -28.49
C LEU A 360 -4.26 -3.22 -30.00
N ARG A 361 -3.55 -2.46 -30.83
CA ARG A 361 -3.67 -2.57 -32.29
C ARG A 361 -3.26 -3.95 -32.81
N GLU A 362 -2.19 -4.53 -32.29
CA GLU A 362 -1.74 -5.88 -32.67
C GLU A 362 -2.76 -6.96 -32.25
N LEU A 363 -3.51 -6.73 -31.20
CA LEU A 363 -4.60 -7.61 -30.73
C LEU A 363 -5.94 -7.34 -31.45
N GLY A 364 -5.97 -6.43 -32.41
CA GLY A 364 -7.15 -6.10 -33.20
C GLY A 364 -8.14 -5.15 -32.51
N TYR A 365 -7.72 -4.47 -31.44
CA TYR A 365 -8.52 -3.40 -30.83
C TYR A 365 -8.28 -2.10 -31.55
N GLU A 366 -9.31 -1.59 -32.23
CA GLU A 366 -9.19 -0.42 -33.12
C GLU A 366 -10.06 0.77 -32.69
N ASP A 367 -10.76 0.65 -31.56
CA ASP A 367 -11.68 1.69 -31.07
C ASP A 367 -10.96 2.85 -30.39
N PHE A 368 -9.87 3.33 -31.02
CA PHE A 368 -9.16 4.56 -30.63
C PHE A 368 -8.32 5.11 -31.78
N THR A 369 -8.07 6.42 -31.75
CA THR A 369 -7.14 7.04 -32.69
C THR A 369 -5.69 6.80 -32.25
N PRO A 370 -4.79 6.27 -33.09
CA PRO A 370 -3.37 6.10 -32.73
C PRO A 370 -2.77 7.41 -32.21
N GLY A 371 -2.10 7.33 -31.06
CA GLY A 371 -1.52 8.47 -30.36
C GLY A 371 -2.48 9.18 -29.39
N SER A 372 -3.77 8.83 -29.33
CA SER A 372 -4.74 9.51 -28.46
C SER A 372 -4.47 9.32 -26.97
N GLY A 373 -4.04 8.12 -26.56
CA GLY A 373 -3.68 7.86 -25.16
C GLY A 373 -2.43 8.66 -24.75
N ILE A 374 -1.38 8.67 -25.60
CA ILE A 374 -0.18 9.46 -25.35
C ILE A 374 -0.50 10.94 -25.31
N ALA A 375 -1.28 11.46 -26.27
CA ALA A 375 -1.66 12.86 -26.31
C ALA A 375 -2.43 13.27 -25.04
N ALA A 376 -3.32 12.41 -24.53
CA ALA A 376 -4.03 12.66 -23.29
C ALA A 376 -3.08 12.70 -22.06
N ALA A 377 -2.12 11.78 -21.97
CA ALA A 377 -1.11 11.80 -20.89
C ALA A 377 -0.23 13.06 -20.96
N VAL A 378 0.27 13.42 -22.16
CA VAL A 378 1.11 14.62 -22.39
C VAL A 378 0.35 15.88 -21.99
N LYS A 379 -0.94 15.97 -22.30
CA LYS A 379 -1.76 17.12 -21.89
C LYS A 379 -1.76 17.29 -20.36
N VAL A 380 -1.89 16.21 -19.59
CA VAL A 380 -1.84 16.27 -18.13
C VAL A 380 -0.45 16.70 -17.66
N PHE A 381 0.63 16.08 -18.17
CA PHE A 381 2.00 16.42 -17.78
C PHE A 381 2.42 17.85 -18.15
N SER A 382 1.78 18.46 -19.14
CA SER A 382 2.07 19.83 -19.56
C SER A 382 1.35 20.90 -18.72
N GLN A 383 0.39 20.50 -17.88
CA GLN A 383 -0.43 21.40 -17.06
C GLN A 383 -0.05 21.37 -15.58
N SER A 384 0.86 20.48 -15.19
CA SER A 384 1.28 20.19 -13.80
C SER A 384 2.67 20.76 -13.48
#